data_abb5b510863e67bb597965b1a1846c55
#
_entry.id   abb5b510863e67bb597965b1a1846c55
#
_cell.length_a   1.000
_cell.length_b   1.000
_cell.length_c   1.000
_cell.angle_alpha   90.00
_cell.angle_beta   90.00
_cell.angle_gamma   90.00
#
_symmetry.space_group_name_H-M   'P 1'
#
loop_
_entity.id
_entity.type
_entity.pdbx_description
1 polymer ?
#
loop_
_entity_poly.entity_id
_entity_poly.type
_entity_poly.pdbx_seq_one_letter_code
_entity_poly.pdbx_strand_id
1 'polypeptide(L)'
;MKKALFIFAICVLAGCASKGDKAQKVAEQFLDAYISNNFAAATEMCSDSFKELFSKTVKDFESLDPQVKEMLKEQCAQLKYEISLVERVNKSDTFNISYNIIRVLPDSSSFKDSVMASTLKVVDGKVARLNK
;
A
#
# COMPACT_ATOMS: atom_id res chain seq x y z
N MET A 1 -12.84 2.49 8.32
CA MET A 1 -14.15 2.97 7.89
C MET A 1 -14.15 4.41 7.38
N LYS A 2 -13.45 5.31 8.02
CA LYS A 2 -13.25 6.66 7.48
C LYS A 2 -12.42 6.69 6.21
N LYS A 3 -11.69 5.64 5.94
CA LYS A 3 -10.89 5.48 4.72
C LYS A 3 -11.72 5.41 3.45
N ALA A 4 -12.91 4.82 3.54
CA ALA A 4 -13.78 4.64 2.38
C ALA A 4 -14.32 5.96 1.83
N LEU A 5 -14.49 6.95 2.68
CA LEU A 5 -15.01 8.26 2.28
C LEU A 5 -14.00 9.09 1.48
N PHE A 6 -12.73 8.91 1.76
CA PHE A 6 -11.68 9.66 1.07
C PHE A 6 -11.44 9.12 -0.35
N ILE A 7 -11.58 7.83 -0.50
CA ILE A 7 -11.39 7.15 -1.77
C ILE A 7 -12.53 7.51 -2.74
N PHE A 8 -13.70 7.75 -2.20
CA PHE A 8 -14.87 8.06 -3.00
C PHE A 8 -14.78 9.41 -3.73
N ALA A 9 -14.11 10.37 -3.12
CA ALA A 9 -13.97 11.69 -3.71
C ALA A 9 -13.07 11.72 -4.95
N ILE A 10 -12.13 10.78 -5.01
CA ILE A 10 -11.20 10.69 -6.13
C ILE A 10 -11.83 9.99 -7.33
N CYS A 11 -12.70 9.03 -7.06
CA CYS A 11 -13.38 8.27 -8.12
C CYS A 11 -14.32 9.14 -8.95
N VAL A 12 -14.89 10.17 -8.36
CA VAL A 12 -15.87 11.03 -9.04
C VAL A 12 -15.21 11.94 -10.08
N LEU A 13 -13.94 12.28 -9.88
CA LEU A 13 -13.24 13.18 -10.79
C LEU A 13 -12.71 12.47 -12.03
N ALA A 14 -12.67 11.17 -12.00
CA ALA A 14 -12.05 10.39 -13.05
C ALA A 14 -13.09 9.64 -13.88
N GLY A 15 -14.17 10.25 -14.26
CA GLY A 15 -15.36 9.65 -14.88
C GLY A 15 -15.15 8.57 -15.96
N CYS A 16 -13.92 8.23 -16.30
CA CYS A 16 -13.58 7.14 -17.23
C CYS A 16 -12.51 6.24 -16.64
N ALA A 17 -12.48 6.12 -15.33
CA ALA A 17 -11.30 5.61 -14.63
C ALA A 17 -11.41 4.14 -14.23
N SER A 18 -12.00 3.27 -15.06
CA SER A 18 -12.05 1.85 -14.75
C SER A 18 -10.65 1.26 -14.52
N LYS A 19 -9.65 1.73 -15.28
CA LYS A 19 -8.26 1.30 -15.12
C LYS A 19 -7.60 1.93 -13.89
N GLY A 20 -7.87 3.20 -13.65
CA GLY A 20 -7.39 3.89 -12.47
C GLY A 20 -7.97 3.29 -11.19
N ASP A 21 -9.25 2.96 -11.20
CA ASP A 21 -9.92 2.31 -10.09
C ASP A 21 -9.33 0.93 -9.81
N LYS A 22 -9.04 0.16 -10.83
CA LYS A 22 -8.41 -1.15 -10.68
C LYS A 22 -7.00 -1.01 -10.10
N ALA A 23 -6.23 -0.06 -10.61
CA ALA A 23 -4.88 0.20 -10.11
C ALA A 23 -4.93 0.61 -8.63
N GLN A 24 -5.88 1.46 -8.26
CA GLN A 24 -6.06 1.88 -6.89
C GLN A 24 -6.44 0.71 -5.99
N LYS A 25 -7.33 -0.17 -6.43
CA LYS A 25 -7.70 -1.38 -5.67
C LYS A 25 -6.51 -2.28 -5.44
N VAL A 26 -5.70 -2.49 -6.46
CA VAL A 26 -4.48 -3.29 -6.34
C VAL A 26 -3.54 -2.67 -5.30
N ALA A 27 -3.36 -1.35 -5.36
CA ALA A 27 -2.54 -0.64 -4.40
C ALA A 27 -3.07 -0.76 -2.98
N GLU A 28 -4.38 -0.62 -2.82
CA GLU A 28 -5.02 -0.77 -1.51
C GLU A 28 -4.83 -2.17 -0.94
N GLN A 29 -5.06 -3.19 -1.75
CA GLN A 29 -4.88 -4.58 -1.33
C GLN A 29 -3.43 -4.87 -0.97
N PHE A 30 -2.50 -4.35 -1.77
CA PHE A 30 -1.08 -4.49 -1.49
C PHE A 30 -0.69 -3.81 -0.18
N LEU A 31 -1.13 -2.57 0.02
CA LEU A 31 -0.82 -1.81 1.22
C LEU A 31 -1.45 -2.42 2.47
N ASP A 32 -2.68 -2.90 2.37
CA ASP A 32 -3.33 -3.61 3.47
C ASP A 32 -2.52 -4.83 3.90
N ALA A 33 -2.09 -5.63 2.94
CA ALA A 33 -1.28 -6.81 3.22
C ALA A 33 0.11 -6.42 3.74
N TYR A 34 0.72 -5.43 3.14
CA TYR A 34 2.06 -4.97 3.50
C TYR A 34 2.12 -4.44 4.93
N ILE A 35 1.17 -3.59 5.30
CA ILE A 35 1.11 -2.99 6.64
C ILE A 35 0.80 -4.04 7.70
N SER A 36 -0.02 -5.03 7.36
CA SER A 36 -0.36 -6.10 8.31
C SER A 36 0.68 -7.21 8.37
N ASN A 37 1.81 -7.04 7.67
CA ASN A 37 2.89 -8.03 7.59
C ASN A 37 2.45 -9.35 6.93
N ASN A 38 1.40 -9.32 6.15
CA ASN A 38 0.97 -10.46 5.36
C ASN A 38 1.67 -10.42 4.00
N PHE A 39 2.96 -10.69 4.02
CA PHE A 39 3.79 -10.56 2.82
C PHE A 39 3.48 -11.60 1.76
N ALA A 40 2.93 -12.74 2.15
CA ALA A 40 2.48 -13.74 1.18
C ALA A 40 1.35 -13.17 0.29
N ALA A 41 0.36 -12.53 0.92
CA ALA A 41 -0.73 -11.89 0.19
C ALA A 41 -0.23 -10.70 -0.64
N ALA A 42 0.70 -9.91 -0.10
CA ALA A 42 1.29 -8.79 -0.82
C ALA A 42 2.04 -9.26 -2.08
N THR A 43 2.75 -10.38 -1.98
CA THR A 43 3.47 -10.97 -3.11
C THR A 43 2.55 -11.34 -4.27
N GLU A 44 1.35 -11.77 -3.98
CA GLU A 44 0.34 -12.10 -5.01
C GLU A 44 -0.01 -10.91 -5.89
N MET A 45 0.12 -9.71 -5.36
CA MET A 45 -0.19 -8.48 -6.08
C MET A 45 0.97 -7.96 -6.91
N CYS A 46 2.15 -8.58 -6.82
CA CYS A 46 3.37 -8.09 -7.46
C CYS A 46 3.53 -8.61 -8.88
N SER A 47 4.18 -7.81 -9.72
CA SER A 47 4.64 -8.27 -11.03
C SER A 47 5.75 -9.32 -10.84
N ASP A 48 6.01 -10.11 -11.88
CA ASP A 48 7.01 -11.19 -11.78
C ASP A 48 8.40 -10.67 -11.42
N SER A 49 8.81 -9.55 -12.02
CA SER A 49 10.10 -8.95 -11.71
C SER A 49 10.16 -8.42 -10.27
N PHE A 50 9.07 -7.84 -9.80
CA PHE A 50 9.02 -7.33 -8.43
C PHE A 50 8.90 -8.45 -7.40
N LYS A 51 8.27 -9.57 -7.76
CA LYS A 51 8.24 -10.75 -6.89
C LYS A 51 9.63 -11.22 -6.49
N GLU A 52 10.56 -11.22 -7.41
CA GLU A 52 11.94 -11.60 -7.12
C GLU A 52 12.56 -10.69 -6.07
N LEU A 53 12.42 -9.38 -6.26
CA LEU A 53 12.95 -8.41 -5.32
C LEU A 53 12.23 -8.50 -3.97
N PHE A 54 10.92 -8.63 -4.02
CA PHE A 54 10.10 -8.66 -2.81
C PHE A 54 10.27 -9.96 -2.03
N SER A 55 10.61 -11.06 -2.70
CA SER A 55 10.84 -12.35 -2.05
C SER A 55 11.96 -12.28 -1.01
N LYS A 56 12.95 -11.43 -1.24
CA LYS A 56 14.01 -11.20 -0.27
C LYS A 56 13.44 -10.61 1.02
N THR A 57 12.57 -9.62 0.89
CA THR A 57 11.91 -9.02 2.05
C THR A 57 11.10 -10.06 2.81
N VAL A 58 10.39 -10.93 2.09
CA VAL A 58 9.61 -12.01 2.69
C VAL A 58 10.49 -12.95 3.48
N LYS A 59 11.60 -13.39 2.88
CA LYS A 59 12.54 -14.30 3.53
C LYS A 59 13.18 -13.66 4.76
N ASP A 60 13.58 -12.40 4.64
CA ASP A 60 14.16 -11.67 5.76
C ASP A 60 13.18 -11.59 6.93
N PHE A 61 11.90 -11.32 6.62
CA PHE A 61 10.87 -11.28 7.65
C PHE A 61 10.65 -12.66 8.27
N GLU A 62 10.57 -13.71 7.46
CA GLU A 62 10.34 -15.08 7.95
C GLU A 62 11.48 -15.58 8.83
N SER A 63 12.69 -15.07 8.61
CA SER A 63 13.86 -15.46 9.40
C SER A 63 13.93 -14.75 10.74
N LEU A 64 13.06 -13.78 10.99
CA LEU A 64 13.06 -13.06 12.27
C LEU A 64 12.59 -13.96 13.41
N ASP A 65 13.12 -13.66 14.60
CA ASP A 65 12.67 -14.31 15.82
C ASP A 65 11.16 -14.09 16.02
N PRO A 66 10.41 -15.10 16.50
CA PRO A 66 8.99 -14.96 16.75
C PRO A 66 8.61 -13.77 17.64
N GLN A 67 9.44 -13.44 18.62
CA GLN A 67 9.20 -12.28 19.48
C GLN A 67 9.32 -10.98 18.69
N VAL A 68 10.29 -10.90 17.79
CA VAL A 68 10.46 -9.72 16.93
C VAL A 68 9.28 -9.58 15.98
N LYS A 69 8.79 -10.68 15.41
CA LYS A 69 7.61 -10.67 14.56
C LYS A 69 6.39 -10.14 15.29
N GLU A 70 6.20 -10.56 16.53
CA GLU A 70 5.08 -10.12 17.35
C GLU A 70 5.17 -8.63 17.68
N MET A 71 6.36 -8.14 18.00
CA MET A 71 6.60 -6.72 18.23
C MET A 71 6.28 -5.89 16.97
N LEU A 72 6.72 -6.36 15.81
CA LEU A 72 6.44 -5.68 14.55
C LEU A 72 4.93 -5.63 14.27
N LYS A 73 4.25 -6.73 14.54
CA LYS A 73 2.81 -6.81 14.37
C LYS A 73 2.08 -5.80 15.24
N GLU A 74 2.50 -5.67 16.50
CA GLU A 74 1.93 -4.70 17.43
C GLU A 74 2.18 -3.26 16.98
N GLN A 75 3.40 -2.97 16.54
CA GLN A 75 3.75 -1.64 16.05
C GLN A 75 2.97 -1.30 14.79
N CYS A 76 2.84 -2.25 13.88
CA CYS A 76 2.11 -2.04 12.63
C CYS A 76 0.60 -1.94 12.84
N ALA A 77 0.07 -2.44 13.93
CA ALA A 77 -1.35 -2.34 14.23
C ALA A 77 -1.83 -0.88 14.35
N GLN A 78 -0.91 0.03 14.69
CA GLN A 78 -1.21 1.44 14.79
C GLN A 78 -1.04 2.18 13.46
N LEU A 79 -0.50 1.52 12.45
CA LEU A 79 -0.27 2.13 11.16
C LEU A 79 -1.49 2.03 10.27
N LYS A 80 -1.70 3.09 9.50
CA LYS A 80 -2.72 3.14 8.46
C LYS A 80 -2.12 3.82 7.23
N TYR A 81 -2.78 3.68 6.11
CA TYR A 81 -2.35 4.38 4.91
C TYR A 81 -3.46 5.27 4.38
N GLU A 82 -3.06 6.29 3.65
CA GLU A 82 -3.96 7.15 2.91
C GLU A 82 -3.40 7.33 1.51
N ILE A 83 -4.21 7.08 0.50
CA ILE A 83 -3.82 7.34 -0.88
C ILE A 83 -4.09 8.81 -1.17
N SER A 84 -3.06 9.52 -1.61
CA SER A 84 -3.15 10.95 -1.88
C SER A 84 -3.28 11.28 -3.36
N LEU A 85 -2.76 10.41 -4.24
CA LEU A 85 -2.78 10.68 -5.67
C LEU A 85 -2.71 9.39 -6.46
N VAL A 86 -3.52 9.31 -7.51
CA VAL A 86 -3.45 8.25 -8.52
C VAL A 86 -3.17 8.93 -9.85
N GLU A 87 -2.01 8.69 -10.42
CA GLU A 87 -1.57 9.36 -11.64
C GLU A 87 -1.23 8.34 -12.72
N ARG A 88 -1.88 8.48 -13.86
CA ARG A 88 -1.62 7.64 -15.01
C ARG A 88 -0.40 8.16 -15.77
N VAL A 89 0.47 7.25 -16.17
CA VAL A 89 1.68 7.58 -16.90
C VAL A 89 1.43 7.43 -18.40
N ASN A 90 1.43 8.54 -19.13
CA ASN A 90 1.44 8.59 -20.61
C ASN A 90 0.40 7.71 -21.31
N LYS A 91 -0.82 7.66 -20.82
CA LYS A 91 -1.91 6.85 -21.42
C LYS A 91 -1.61 5.35 -21.45
N SER A 92 -0.62 4.89 -20.69
CA SER A 92 -0.30 3.47 -20.57
C SER A 92 -1.14 2.84 -19.45
N ASP A 93 -0.94 1.54 -19.24
CA ASP A 93 -1.53 0.83 -18.10
C ASP A 93 -0.63 0.92 -16.86
N THR A 94 0.17 1.97 -16.79
CA THR A 94 1.06 2.26 -15.66
C THR A 94 0.49 3.41 -14.85
N PHE A 95 0.42 3.22 -13.55
CA PHE A 95 -0.07 4.22 -12.62
C PHE A 95 0.93 4.41 -11.48
N ASN A 96 1.19 5.66 -11.15
CA ASN A 96 1.91 6.02 -9.94
C ASN A 96 0.90 6.36 -8.87
N ILE A 97 0.98 5.68 -7.74
CA ILE A 97 0.04 5.85 -6.65
C ILE A 97 0.80 6.34 -5.44
N SER A 98 0.54 7.60 -5.09
CA SER A 98 1.17 8.23 -3.93
C SER A 98 0.34 7.94 -2.70
N TYR A 99 1.03 7.61 -1.61
CA TYR A 99 0.37 7.27 -0.36
C TYR A 99 1.19 7.76 0.83
N ASN A 100 0.50 7.91 1.94
CA ASN A 100 1.12 8.23 3.22
C ASN A 100 0.84 7.11 4.19
N ILE A 101 1.85 6.70 4.93
CA ILE A 101 1.66 5.82 6.07
C ILE A 101 1.63 6.71 7.30
N ILE A 102 0.56 6.59 8.07
CA ILE A 102 0.32 7.40 9.25
C ILE A 102 0.21 6.50 10.48
N ARG A 103 0.58 7.04 11.62
CA ARG A 103 0.38 6.39 12.91
C ARG A 103 -0.81 7.04 13.60
N VAL A 104 -1.76 6.20 14.00
CA VAL A 104 -2.94 6.65 14.74
C VAL A 104 -2.79 6.16 16.18
N LEU A 105 -2.65 7.10 17.10
CA LEU A 105 -2.53 6.76 18.53
C LEU A 105 -3.91 6.50 19.13
N PRO A 106 -4.05 5.43 19.95
CA PRO A 106 -5.35 5.06 20.50
C PRO A 106 -5.99 6.14 21.35
N ASP A 107 -5.16 6.89 22.09
CA ASP A 107 -5.63 7.90 23.04
C ASP A 107 -5.96 9.25 22.43
N SER A 108 -5.72 9.40 21.14
CA SER A 108 -5.88 10.67 20.49
C SER A 108 -6.34 10.44 19.06
N SER A 109 -7.62 10.23 18.88
CA SER A 109 -8.22 9.91 17.57
C SER A 109 -8.02 11.03 16.53
N SER A 110 -7.75 12.25 16.98
CA SER A 110 -7.50 13.40 16.10
C SER A 110 -6.02 13.59 15.77
N PHE A 111 -5.13 12.91 16.49
CA PHE A 111 -3.70 13.06 16.27
C PHE A 111 -3.21 12.03 15.26
N LYS A 112 -2.68 12.53 14.16
CA LYS A 112 -2.08 11.70 13.12
C LYS A 112 -0.64 12.11 12.93
N ASP A 113 0.26 11.14 12.99
CA ASP A 113 1.67 11.35 12.78
C ASP A 113 2.07 10.70 11.46
N SER A 114 2.60 11.49 10.54
CA SER A 114 3.08 10.96 9.26
C SER A 114 4.39 10.23 9.48
N VAL A 115 4.40 8.94 9.18
CA VAL A 115 5.59 8.10 9.31
C VAL A 115 6.37 8.09 8.00
N MET A 116 5.67 7.98 6.88
CA MET A 116 6.32 7.85 5.58
C MET A 116 5.37 8.31 4.48
N ALA A 117 5.90 9.07 3.54
CA ALA A 117 5.22 9.37 2.28
C ALA A 117 6.00 8.68 1.16
N SER A 118 5.30 8.00 0.28
CA SER A 118 5.97 7.25 -0.77
C SER A 118 5.04 7.05 -1.97
N THR A 119 5.57 6.42 -3.00
CA THR A 119 4.84 6.13 -4.22
C THR A 119 5.07 4.68 -4.62
N LEU A 120 4.01 4.00 -5.01
CA LEU A 120 4.14 2.70 -5.64
C LEU A 120 3.70 2.78 -7.10
N LYS A 121 4.23 1.88 -7.92
CA LYS A 121 3.92 1.82 -9.33
C LYS A 121 3.13 0.55 -9.61
N VAL A 122 1.98 0.70 -10.26
CA VAL A 122 1.15 -0.41 -10.72
C VAL A 122 1.22 -0.46 -12.23
N VAL A 123 1.63 -1.61 -12.76
CA VAL A 123 1.73 -1.84 -14.21
C VAL A 123 0.87 -3.05 -14.55
N ASP A 124 -0.06 -2.87 -15.47
CA ASP A 124 -0.98 -3.92 -15.92
C ASP A 124 -1.68 -4.65 -14.75
N GLY A 125 -2.09 -3.88 -13.75
CA GLY A 125 -2.80 -4.42 -12.60
C GLY A 125 -1.93 -5.15 -11.58
N LYS A 126 -0.60 -4.98 -11.65
CA LYS A 126 0.34 -5.59 -10.71
C LYS A 126 1.28 -4.52 -10.14
N VAL A 127 1.63 -4.68 -8.88
CA VAL A 127 2.60 -3.79 -8.24
C VAL A 127 3.98 -4.11 -8.80
N ALA A 128 4.57 -3.15 -9.50
CA ALA A 128 5.85 -3.33 -10.18
C ALA A 128 7.01 -2.68 -9.43
N ARG A 129 6.74 -1.75 -8.54
CA ARG A 129 7.78 -1.03 -7.83
C ARG A 129 7.22 -0.38 -6.57
N LEU A 130 8.02 -0.38 -5.54
CA LEU A 130 7.73 0.32 -4.30
C LEU A 130 8.88 1.29 -4.06
N ASN A 131 8.59 2.56 -4.14
CA ASN A 131 9.58 3.61 -3.85
C ASN A 131 9.50 3.97 -2.37
N LYS A 132 10.65 4.11 -1.76
CA LYS A 132 10.74 4.59 -0.38
C LYS A 132 11.01 6.07 -0.34
#